data_dfc96fecf0b3671ae9d0c47f314e80b2
#
_entry.id   dfc96fecf0b3671ae9d0c47f314e80b2
#
_cell.length_a   1.000
_cell.length_b   1.000
_cell.length_c   1.000
_cell.angle_alpha   90.00
_cell.angle_beta   90.00
_cell.angle_gamma   90.00
#
_symmetry.space_group_name_H-M   'P 1'
#
loop_
_entity.id
_entity.type
_entity.pdbx_description
1 polymer ?
#
loop_
_entity_poly.entity_id
_entity_poly.type
_entity_poly.pdbx_seq_one_letter_code
_entity_poly.pdbx_strand_id
1 'polypeptide(L)'
;MRTIGIIAEYNPFHSGHRHHIQAVRQAFGADCAVVCAMSGNWVQRGQAALADKWTRTALALRQGVDLVLELPTPWAVSSAEPFARGGVGLLTATGVVDTLSFGSEAGALPPLQAAADCLASPAWREVLRQGLAEGLSFPVARQQAATALLGDAARCLQGPNNNLGVEYLLALRALESPLRPHTVPRQGAGHDEGPAPSSPHASASYLRERILAGDPAPLTPYLTAPEEAILRQDPAALDFGLRGVLARLRTMTEEDWSRLPDSGEGLHHRLFAAAQAATSLPQLYALAKTKRYPLARIRRLVLWAFLGLTAEDRPAALPYLRVLGFTQRGQILLRQMKTAASLPILVKPAHAARLPEEARRLFALEARCTALYDLCRQKFGQTPGKNEYTQNPIRL
;
A
#
# COMPACT_ATOMS: atom_id res chain seq x y z
N MET A 1 -7.30 21.34 17.04
CA MET A 1 -6.22 20.34 16.95
C MET A 1 -6.03 20.06 15.47
N ARG A 2 -4.83 20.21 14.92
CA ARG A 2 -4.54 19.85 13.52
C ARG A 2 -4.52 18.32 13.39
N THR A 3 -5.01 17.84 12.25
CA THR A 3 -5.09 16.40 11.99
C THR A 3 -4.37 16.05 10.69
N ILE A 4 -3.31 15.27 10.79
CA ILE A 4 -2.43 14.95 9.68
C ILE A 4 -2.68 13.51 9.23
N GLY A 5 -3.00 13.34 7.95
CA GLY A 5 -3.17 12.04 7.33
C GLY A 5 -1.84 11.54 6.74
N ILE A 6 -1.57 10.26 6.90
CA ILE A 6 -0.45 9.54 6.29
C ILE A 6 -1.01 8.30 5.59
N ILE A 7 -0.56 8.00 4.38
CA ILE A 7 -0.86 6.75 3.68
C ILE A 7 0.37 5.87 3.81
N ALA A 8 0.23 4.65 4.37
CA ALA A 8 1.37 3.80 4.67
C ALA A 8 1.04 2.30 4.58
N GLU A 9 2.08 1.49 4.48
CA GLU A 9 1.99 0.03 4.58
C GLU A 9 2.51 -0.47 5.93
N TYR A 10 3.52 0.21 6.49
CA TYR A 10 4.24 -0.21 7.71
C TYR A 10 4.67 -1.69 7.65
N ASN A 11 5.35 -2.05 6.61
CA ASN A 11 5.71 -3.44 6.30
C ASN A 11 7.23 -3.71 6.29
N PRO A 12 7.88 -3.78 7.48
CA PRO A 12 7.37 -3.43 8.80
C PRO A 12 7.43 -1.91 9.09
N PHE A 13 6.86 -1.49 10.24
CA PHE A 13 7.14 -0.18 10.81
C PHE A 13 8.63 -0.12 11.20
N HIS A 14 9.33 0.97 10.90
CA HIS A 14 10.77 1.11 11.16
C HIS A 14 11.19 2.56 11.46
N SER A 15 12.46 2.81 11.77
CA SER A 15 13.01 4.12 12.13
C SER A 15 12.67 5.25 11.14
N GLY A 16 12.61 4.97 9.84
CA GLY A 16 12.19 5.95 8.82
C GLY A 16 10.74 6.40 8.96
N HIS A 17 9.82 5.50 9.34
CA HIS A 17 8.44 5.86 9.62
C HIS A 17 8.31 6.67 10.91
N ARG A 18 9.11 6.32 11.93
CA ARG A 18 9.20 7.09 13.18
C ARG A 18 9.69 8.52 12.92
N HIS A 19 10.73 8.66 12.11
CA HIS A 19 11.24 9.96 11.67
C HIS A 19 10.13 10.79 10.98
N HIS A 20 9.35 10.20 10.07
CA HIS A 20 8.25 10.89 9.41
C HIS A 20 7.22 11.43 10.42
N ILE A 21 6.78 10.61 11.37
CA ILE A 21 5.84 11.04 12.42
C ILE A 21 6.43 12.15 13.28
N GLN A 22 7.71 12.06 13.63
CA GLN A 22 8.42 13.11 14.39
C GLN A 22 8.48 14.43 13.61
N ALA A 23 8.84 14.38 12.32
CA ALA A 23 8.86 15.56 11.46
C ALA A 23 7.48 16.22 11.32
N VAL A 24 6.42 15.42 11.21
CA VAL A 24 5.03 15.90 11.23
C VAL A 24 4.74 16.64 12.55
N ARG A 25 5.10 16.07 13.70
CA ARG A 25 4.87 16.72 15.00
C ARG A 25 5.72 17.99 15.19
N GLN A 26 6.91 18.03 14.63
CA GLN A 26 7.74 19.26 14.62
C GLN A 26 7.10 20.35 13.76
N ALA A 27 6.55 20.01 12.60
CA ALA A 27 5.95 20.98 11.68
C ALA A 27 4.57 21.50 12.13
N PHE A 28 3.76 20.65 12.77
CA PHE A 28 2.36 20.97 13.06
C PHE A 28 2.03 21.08 14.57
N GLY A 29 3.01 20.86 15.43
CA GLY A 29 2.86 20.88 16.89
C GLY A 29 2.78 19.46 17.48
N ALA A 30 3.28 19.30 18.70
CA ALA A 30 3.32 18.02 19.41
C ALA A 30 1.91 17.45 19.71
N ASP A 31 0.91 18.29 19.76
CA ASP A 31 -0.49 17.98 20.00
C ASP A 31 -1.30 17.64 18.74
N CYS A 32 -0.68 17.74 17.53
CA CYS A 32 -1.35 17.32 16.30
C CYS A 32 -1.71 15.83 16.35
N ALA A 33 -2.85 15.48 15.76
CA ALA A 33 -3.26 14.09 15.63
C ALA A 33 -2.76 13.48 14.30
N VAL A 34 -2.37 12.21 14.34
CA VAL A 34 -1.92 11.46 13.15
C VAL A 34 -2.90 10.36 12.82
N VAL A 35 -3.51 10.44 11.64
CA VAL A 35 -4.42 9.43 11.07
C VAL A 35 -3.70 8.68 9.97
N CYS A 36 -3.64 7.36 10.05
CA CYS A 36 -3.02 6.53 9.03
C CYS A 36 -4.06 5.76 8.20
N ALA A 37 -4.04 5.95 6.89
CA ALA A 37 -4.64 5.03 5.94
C ALA A 37 -3.63 3.91 5.66
N MET A 38 -3.83 2.73 6.23
CA MET A 38 -2.87 1.64 6.20
C MET A 38 -3.38 0.47 5.37
N SER A 39 -2.55 -0.04 4.44
CA SER A 39 -2.84 -1.29 3.72
C SER A 39 -3.18 -2.42 4.70
N GLY A 40 -4.20 -3.21 4.35
CA GLY A 40 -4.59 -4.41 5.09
C GLY A 40 -3.47 -5.47 5.14
N ASN A 41 -3.82 -6.73 5.08
CA ASN A 41 -2.84 -7.84 5.12
C ASN A 41 -2.01 -7.98 3.83
N TRP A 42 -2.39 -7.27 2.78
CA TRP A 42 -1.77 -7.31 1.45
C TRP A 42 -1.28 -5.93 1.04
N VAL A 43 -0.12 -5.87 0.42
CA VAL A 43 0.59 -4.60 0.17
C VAL A 43 0.81 -4.35 -1.32
N GLN A 44 1.06 -3.09 -1.68
CA GLN A 44 1.11 -2.56 -3.04
C GLN A 44 2.06 -3.33 -3.98
N ARG A 45 3.15 -3.86 -3.44
CA ARG A 45 4.13 -4.63 -4.24
C ARG A 45 3.68 -6.05 -4.57
N GLY A 46 2.43 -6.44 -4.27
CA GLY A 46 1.89 -7.76 -4.54
C GLY A 46 2.48 -8.82 -3.61
N GLN A 47 2.51 -8.54 -2.32
CA GLN A 47 3.07 -9.40 -1.28
C GLN A 47 2.15 -9.47 -0.07
N ALA A 48 2.26 -10.53 0.72
CA ALA A 48 1.76 -10.53 2.09
C ALA A 48 2.56 -9.52 2.92
N ALA A 49 1.87 -8.78 3.79
CA ALA A 49 2.56 -8.00 4.81
C ALA A 49 3.27 -8.95 5.79
N LEU A 50 4.46 -8.57 6.28
CA LEU A 50 5.28 -9.40 7.17
C LEU A 50 4.53 -9.80 8.46
N ALA A 51 3.68 -8.91 8.98
CA ALA A 51 2.79 -9.17 10.10
C ALA A 51 1.35 -8.75 9.74
N ASP A 52 0.36 -9.36 10.38
CA ASP A 52 -1.04 -9.03 10.15
C ASP A 52 -1.36 -7.55 10.43
N LYS A 53 -2.46 -7.06 9.87
CA LYS A 53 -2.86 -5.65 9.95
C LYS A 53 -3.09 -5.17 11.39
N TRP A 54 -3.58 -6.00 12.28
CA TRP A 54 -3.81 -5.62 13.70
C TRP A 54 -2.49 -5.52 14.46
N THR A 55 -1.55 -6.43 14.22
CA THR A 55 -0.19 -6.37 14.78
C THR A 55 0.51 -5.09 14.31
N ARG A 56 0.46 -4.78 13.00
CA ARG A 56 1.04 -3.53 12.46
C ARG A 56 0.32 -2.28 12.99
N THR A 57 -0.99 -2.36 13.20
CA THR A 57 -1.76 -1.29 13.86
C THR A 57 -1.26 -1.04 15.27
N ALA A 58 -1.10 -2.09 16.08
CA ALA A 58 -0.60 -1.94 17.45
C ALA A 58 0.80 -1.31 17.49
N LEU A 59 1.70 -1.71 16.57
CA LEU A 59 3.03 -1.13 16.45
C LEU A 59 2.97 0.35 16.04
N ALA A 60 2.13 0.71 15.05
CA ALA A 60 1.97 2.08 14.60
C ALA A 60 1.41 3.00 15.70
N LEU A 61 0.40 2.55 16.46
CA LEU A 61 -0.16 3.30 17.57
C LEU A 61 0.88 3.56 18.68
N ARG A 62 1.68 2.56 19.03
CA ARG A 62 2.79 2.70 20.00
C ARG A 62 3.84 3.72 19.55
N GLN A 63 3.98 3.93 18.25
CA GLN A 63 4.96 4.82 17.64
C GLN A 63 4.40 6.21 17.28
N GLY A 64 3.18 6.53 17.76
CA GLY A 64 2.64 7.87 17.69
C GLY A 64 1.59 8.12 16.61
N VAL A 65 1.09 7.09 15.95
CA VAL A 65 -0.15 7.18 15.17
C VAL A 65 -1.33 7.18 16.14
N ASP A 66 -2.33 8.03 15.91
CA ASP A 66 -3.49 8.15 16.80
C ASP A 66 -4.72 7.37 16.33
N LEU A 67 -4.89 7.22 15.02
CA LEU A 67 -6.00 6.47 14.41
C LEU A 67 -5.50 5.73 13.18
N VAL A 68 -5.78 4.44 13.07
CA VAL A 68 -5.48 3.62 11.90
C VAL A 68 -6.76 3.16 11.24
N LEU A 69 -6.91 3.52 9.97
CA LEU A 69 -7.98 3.10 9.08
C LEU A 69 -7.43 2.15 8.03
N GLU A 70 -8.19 1.14 7.65
CA GLU A 70 -7.77 0.16 6.64
C GLU A 70 -7.97 0.72 5.22
N LEU A 71 -6.91 0.73 4.43
CA LEU A 71 -7.02 0.85 2.97
C LEU A 71 -7.37 -0.54 2.43
N PRO A 72 -8.57 -0.75 1.84
CA PRO A 72 -9.01 -2.07 1.42
C PRO A 72 -8.14 -2.68 0.33
N THR A 73 -8.06 -4.00 0.32
CA THR A 73 -7.20 -4.82 -0.55
C THR A 73 -7.25 -4.43 -2.03
N PRO A 74 -8.43 -4.15 -2.66
CA PRO A 74 -8.46 -3.78 -4.08
C PRO A 74 -7.75 -2.47 -4.44
N TRP A 75 -7.61 -1.55 -3.48
CA TRP A 75 -6.79 -0.33 -3.64
C TRP A 75 -5.37 -0.56 -3.15
N ALA A 76 -5.20 -1.26 -2.03
CA ALA A 76 -3.87 -1.51 -1.46
C ALA A 76 -2.97 -2.29 -2.43
N VAL A 77 -3.51 -3.28 -3.14
CA VAL A 77 -2.79 -4.13 -4.12
C VAL A 77 -3.01 -3.60 -5.54
N SER A 78 -2.70 -2.33 -5.77
CA SER A 78 -2.89 -1.67 -7.07
C SER A 78 -1.62 -0.97 -7.55
N SER A 79 -1.64 -0.47 -8.79
CA SER A 79 -0.67 0.50 -9.27
C SER A 79 -0.74 1.80 -8.45
N ALA A 80 0.20 2.72 -8.68
CA ALA A 80 0.32 3.92 -7.85
C ALA A 80 -0.93 4.81 -7.89
N GLU A 81 -1.57 4.95 -9.05
CA GLU A 81 -2.77 5.79 -9.19
C GLU A 81 -3.96 5.30 -8.35
N PRO A 82 -4.48 4.04 -8.50
CA PRO A 82 -5.59 3.59 -7.67
C PRO A 82 -5.24 3.50 -6.18
N PHE A 83 -3.99 3.15 -5.84
CA PHE A 83 -3.50 3.18 -4.47
C PHE A 83 -3.60 4.59 -3.86
N ALA A 84 -3.09 5.59 -4.57
CA ALA A 84 -3.15 6.99 -4.15
C ALA A 84 -4.60 7.48 -4.04
N ARG A 85 -5.43 7.18 -5.05
CA ARG A 85 -6.84 7.54 -5.06
C ARG A 85 -7.62 6.93 -3.88
N GLY A 86 -7.36 5.65 -3.57
CA GLY A 86 -7.94 4.98 -2.40
C GLY A 86 -7.50 5.61 -1.09
N GLY A 87 -6.19 5.82 -0.90
CA GLY A 87 -5.64 6.40 0.32
C GLY A 87 -6.09 7.85 0.56
N VAL A 88 -6.03 8.70 -0.47
CA VAL A 88 -6.50 10.10 -0.40
C VAL A 88 -8.01 10.14 -0.17
N GLY A 89 -8.79 9.34 -0.91
CA GLY A 89 -10.24 9.26 -0.74
C GLY A 89 -10.64 8.85 0.67
N LEU A 90 -9.93 7.86 1.24
CA LEU A 90 -10.16 7.39 2.61
C LEU A 90 -9.92 8.50 3.64
N LEU A 91 -8.80 9.22 3.54
CA LEU A 91 -8.48 10.32 4.44
C LEU A 91 -9.45 11.49 4.28
N THR A 92 -9.80 11.84 3.05
CA THR A 92 -10.80 12.88 2.74
C THR A 92 -12.16 12.54 3.34
N ALA A 93 -12.59 11.29 3.18
CA ALA A 93 -13.90 10.83 3.68
C ALA A 93 -14.02 10.85 5.21
N THR A 94 -12.91 10.96 5.96
CA THR A 94 -12.96 11.13 7.43
C THR A 94 -13.60 12.44 7.86
N GLY A 95 -13.51 13.50 7.03
CA GLY A 95 -13.97 14.85 7.32
C GLY A 95 -13.22 15.57 8.45
N VAL A 96 -12.16 14.95 8.99
CA VAL A 96 -11.39 15.49 10.13
C VAL A 96 -9.90 15.68 9.83
N VAL A 97 -9.41 15.16 8.73
CA VAL A 97 -8.02 15.34 8.29
C VAL A 97 -7.88 16.65 7.56
N ASP A 98 -6.84 17.44 7.88
CA ASP A 98 -6.56 18.75 7.27
C ASP A 98 -5.45 18.67 6.22
N THR A 99 -4.48 17.79 6.44
CA THR A 99 -3.22 17.76 5.68
C THR A 99 -2.86 16.32 5.36
N LEU A 100 -2.47 16.06 4.11
CA LEU A 100 -1.84 14.81 3.70
C LEU A 100 -0.32 14.95 3.75
N SER A 101 0.35 14.19 4.63
CA SER A 101 1.81 14.16 4.72
C SER A 101 2.38 12.90 4.12
N PHE A 102 3.41 13.02 3.31
CA PHE A 102 4.12 11.90 2.68
C PHE A 102 5.63 12.17 2.56
N GLY A 103 6.42 11.10 2.52
CA GLY A 103 7.86 11.20 2.29
C GLY A 103 8.20 11.30 0.81
N SER A 104 9.17 12.14 0.44
CA SER A 104 9.67 12.25 -0.93
C SER A 104 11.20 12.37 -0.97
N GLU A 105 11.81 11.97 -2.08
CA GLU A 105 13.23 12.18 -2.33
C GLU A 105 13.54 13.68 -2.59
N ALA A 106 12.58 14.39 -3.19
CA ALA A 106 12.70 15.82 -3.44
C ALA A 106 12.68 16.66 -2.15
N GLY A 107 11.99 16.19 -1.10
CA GLY A 107 11.88 16.91 0.17
C GLY A 107 11.12 18.25 0.10
N ALA A 108 10.62 18.63 -1.08
CA ALA A 108 9.90 19.88 -1.33
C ALA A 108 8.71 19.66 -2.26
N LEU A 109 7.63 20.44 -2.06
CA LEU A 109 6.41 20.33 -2.88
C LEU A 109 6.55 20.89 -4.30
N PRO A 110 7.21 22.03 -4.56
CA PRO A 110 7.18 22.65 -5.88
C PRO A 110 7.59 21.74 -7.05
N PRO A 111 8.67 20.94 -6.98
CA PRO A 111 9.01 20.04 -8.08
C PRO A 111 7.99 18.92 -8.28
N LEU A 112 7.35 18.43 -7.20
CA LEU A 112 6.31 17.41 -7.29
C LEU A 112 5.02 17.99 -7.86
N GLN A 113 4.67 19.24 -7.51
CA GLN A 113 3.53 19.95 -8.08
C GLN A 113 3.71 20.19 -9.57
N ALA A 114 4.89 20.68 -10.00
CA ALA A 114 5.20 20.87 -11.40
C ALA A 114 5.09 19.56 -12.20
N ALA A 115 5.56 18.44 -11.63
CA ALA A 115 5.40 17.13 -12.24
C ALA A 115 3.90 16.72 -12.33
N ALA A 116 3.12 16.91 -11.27
CA ALA A 116 1.69 16.62 -11.27
C ALA A 116 0.93 17.48 -12.29
N ASP A 117 1.28 18.78 -12.42
CA ASP A 117 0.70 19.69 -13.42
C ASP A 117 0.98 19.21 -14.84
N CYS A 118 2.24 18.83 -15.10
CA CYS A 118 2.65 18.26 -16.37
C CYS A 118 1.85 17.00 -16.71
N LEU A 119 1.80 16.02 -15.81
CA LEU A 119 1.11 14.73 -16.04
C LEU A 119 -0.41 14.90 -16.21
N ALA A 120 -1.01 15.94 -15.65
CA ALA A 120 -2.41 16.26 -15.83
C ALA A 120 -2.70 16.98 -17.17
N SER A 121 -1.68 17.53 -17.85
CA SER A 121 -1.83 18.38 -19.02
C SER A 121 -2.27 17.59 -20.27
N PRO A 122 -3.03 18.22 -21.19
CA PRO A 122 -3.32 17.64 -22.49
C PRO A 122 -2.05 17.38 -23.33
N ALA A 123 -1.06 18.27 -23.24
CA ALA A 123 0.20 18.16 -23.97
C ALA A 123 0.95 16.87 -23.60
N TRP A 124 1.00 16.53 -22.28
CA TRP A 124 1.65 15.30 -21.85
C TRP A 124 0.94 14.05 -22.36
N ARG A 125 -0.40 14.05 -22.37
CA ARG A 125 -1.19 12.91 -22.89
C ARG A 125 -0.92 12.65 -24.36
N GLU A 126 -0.76 13.72 -25.13
CA GLU A 126 -0.46 13.61 -26.55
C GLU A 126 0.93 13.03 -26.79
N VAL A 127 1.96 13.54 -26.11
CA VAL A 127 3.33 13.02 -26.24
C VAL A 127 3.42 11.56 -25.74
N LEU A 128 2.73 11.24 -24.64
CA LEU A 128 2.65 9.86 -24.12
C LEU A 128 2.02 8.92 -25.15
N ARG A 129 0.90 9.33 -25.77
CA ARG A 129 0.19 8.55 -26.78
C ARG A 129 1.07 8.27 -28.01
N GLN A 130 1.85 9.23 -28.45
CA GLN A 130 2.80 9.08 -29.55
C GLN A 130 3.88 8.05 -29.19
N GLY A 131 4.53 8.16 -28.04
CA GLY A 131 5.53 7.19 -27.59
C GLY A 131 4.98 5.76 -27.45
N LEU A 132 3.74 5.61 -26.97
CA LEU A 132 3.08 4.30 -26.93
C LEU A 132 2.78 3.74 -28.32
N ALA A 133 2.38 4.58 -29.29
CA ALA A 133 2.15 4.18 -30.68
C ALA A 133 3.46 3.74 -31.38
N GLU A 134 4.59 4.29 -30.99
CA GLU A 134 5.94 3.88 -31.44
C GLU A 134 6.43 2.57 -30.76
N GLY A 135 5.62 1.96 -29.90
CA GLY A 135 5.93 0.68 -29.24
C GLY A 135 6.75 0.79 -27.96
N LEU A 136 6.92 1.98 -27.40
CA LEU A 136 7.60 2.15 -26.12
C LEU A 136 6.76 1.54 -25.00
N SER A 137 7.44 1.02 -23.95
CA SER A 137 6.74 0.62 -22.73
C SER A 137 6.22 1.85 -21.98
N PHE A 138 5.09 1.70 -21.27
CA PHE A 138 4.49 2.82 -20.54
C PHE A 138 5.48 3.59 -19.63
N PRO A 139 6.36 2.95 -18.83
CA PRO A 139 7.32 3.69 -18.01
C PRO A 139 8.30 4.53 -18.85
N VAL A 140 8.74 4.02 -19.99
CA VAL A 140 9.66 4.72 -20.89
C VAL A 140 8.95 5.89 -21.57
N ALA A 141 7.77 5.65 -22.15
CA ALA A 141 6.97 6.69 -22.79
C ALA A 141 6.58 7.80 -21.82
N ARG A 142 6.19 7.42 -20.58
CA ARG A 142 5.88 8.36 -19.47
C ARG A 142 7.06 9.26 -19.14
N GLN A 143 8.25 8.68 -18.96
CA GLN A 143 9.46 9.45 -18.65
C GLN A 143 9.88 10.35 -19.80
N GLN A 144 9.83 9.86 -21.04
CA GLN A 144 10.17 10.67 -22.21
C GLN A 144 9.22 11.86 -22.39
N ALA A 145 7.91 11.64 -22.24
CA ALA A 145 6.91 12.70 -22.30
C ALA A 145 7.13 13.76 -21.22
N ALA A 146 7.45 13.33 -20.00
CA ALA A 146 7.76 14.25 -18.92
C ALA A 146 9.06 15.03 -19.20
N THR A 147 10.10 14.37 -19.70
CA THR A 147 11.38 15.02 -20.05
C THR A 147 11.21 16.05 -21.18
N ALA A 148 10.40 15.74 -22.18
CA ALA A 148 10.10 16.67 -23.28
C ALA A 148 9.42 17.97 -22.81
N LEU A 149 8.59 17.90 -21.77
CA LEU A 149 7.80 19.04 -21.27
C LEU A 149 8.43 19.77 -20.08
N LEU A 150 9.17 19.06 -19.23
CA LEU A 150 9.74 19.59 -17.98
C LEU A 150 11.26 19.73 -18.03
N GLY A 151 11.93 19.20 -19.06
CA GLY A 151 13.40 19.16 -19.10
C GLY A 151 13.99 18.43 -17.89
N ASP A 152 14.99 19.02 -17.27
CA ASP A 152 15.68 18.44 -16.10
C ASP A 152 14.77 18.22 -14.88
N ALA A 153 13.69 19.00 -14.72
CA ALA A 153 12.75 18.82 -13.63
C ALA A 153 12.03 17.46 -13.67
N ALA A 154 11.98 16.79 -14.83
CA ALA A 154 11.44 15.43 -14.96
C ALA A 154 12.23 14.38 -14.18
N ARG A 155 13.46 14.69 -13.74
CA ARG A 155 14.26 13.78 -12.88
C ARG A 155 13.57 13.47 -11.56
N CYS A 156 12.70 14.34 -11.06
CA CYS A 156 11.93 14.05 -9.85
C CYS A 156 11.08 12.78 -9.98
N LEU A 157 10.67 12.39 -11.20
CA LEU A 157 9.89 11.18 -11.49
C LEU A 157 10.72 9.89 -11.51
N GLN A 158 12.02 9.93 -11.32
CA GLN A 158 12.88 8.74 -11.22
C GLN A 158 12.82 8.12 -9.82
N GLY A 159 12.49 8.89 -8.78
CA GLY A 159 12.34 8.41 -7.42
C GLY A 159 10.99 7.72 -7.17
N PRO A 160 10.95 6.52 -6.57
CA PRO A 160 9.70 5.80 -6.35
C PRO A 160 8.76 6.53 -5.37
N ASN A 161 9.27 7.25 -4.38
CA ASN A 161 8.44 8.00 -3.44
C ASN A 161 7.97 9.32 -4.05
N ASN A 162 8.80 9.99 -4.85
CA ASN A 162 8.36 11.14 -5.63
C ASN A 162 7.22 10.75 -6.59
N ASN A 163 7.35 9.61 -7.29
CA ASN A 163 6.28 9.10 -8.15
C ASN A 163 4.98 8.92 -7.38
N LEU A 164 5.05 8.31 -6.20
CA LEU A 164 3.86 8.12 -5.35
C LEU A 164 3.34 9.47 -4.82
N GLY A 165 4.22 10.40 -4.45
CA GLY A 165 3.87 11.77 -4.06
C GLY A 165 3.13 12.52 -5.17
N VAL A 166 3.58 12.40 -6.41
CA VAL A 166 2.91 12.97 -7.59
C VAL A 166 1.51 12.35 -7.77
N GLU A 167 1.37 11.03 -7.62
CA GLU A 167 0.05 10.38 -7.69
C GLU A 167 -0.89 10.84 -6.55
N TYR A 168 -0.36 11.13 -5.35
CA TYR A 168 -1.17 11.74 -4.29
C TYR A 168 -1.65 13.15 -4.68
N LEU A 169 -0.81 13.97 -5.30
CA LEU A 169 -1.20 15.31 -5.77
C LEU A 169 -2.26 15.23 -6.87
N LEU A 170 -2.12 14.28 -7.80
CA LEU A 170 -3.13 14.00 -8.83
C LEU A 170 -4.45 13.51 -8.22
N ALA A 171 -4.39 12.63 -7.23
CA ALA A 171 -5.57 12.14 -6.53
C ALA A 171 -6.29 13.25 -5.73
N LEU A 172 -5.54 14.14 -5.05
CA LEU A 172 -6.12 15.31 -4.37
C LEU A 172 -6.94 16.18 -5.33
N ARG A 173 -6.43 16.40 -6.55
CA ARG A 173 -7.14 17.18 -7.57
C ARG A 173 -8.35 16.42 -8.12
N ALA A 174 -8.16 15.17 -8.52
CA ALA A 174 -9.22 14.37 -9.13
C ALA A 174 -10.42 14.12 -8.18
N LEU A 175 -10.18 14.15 -6.87
CA LEU A 175 -11.19 13.99 -5.83
C LEU A 175 -11.68 15.32 -5.26
N GLU A 176 -11.21 16.47 -5.78
CA GLU A 176 -11.48 17.81 -5.25
C GLU A 176 -11.29 17.85 -3.72
N SER A 177 -10.25 17.16 -3.25
CA SER A 177 -10.01 16.96 -1.82
C SER A 177 -9.54 18.27 -1.16
N PRO A 178 -10.09 18.66 0.01
CA PRO A 178 -9.66 19.83 0.74
C PRO A 178 -8.32 19.66 1.48
N LEU A 179 -7.74 18.46 1.44
CA LEU A 179 -6.49 18.15 2.16
C LEU A 179 -5.32 18.94 1.57
N ARG A 180 -4.55 19.59 2.42
CA ARG A 180 -3.32 20.29 2.02
C ARG A 180 -2.16 19.30 1.92
N PRO A 181 -1.41 19.25 0.80
CA PRO A 181 -0.25 18.40 0.70
C PRO A 181 0.91 18.92 1.56
N HIS A 182 1.64 18.01 2.17
CA HIS A 182 2.87 18.28 2.92
C HIS A 182 3.86 17.15 2.63
N THR A 183 5.13 17.47 2.42
CA THR A 183 6.16 16.45 2.20
C THR A 183 7.29 16.57 3.21
N VAL A 184 7.82 15.41 3.59
CA VAL A 184 8.99 15.29 4.47
C VAL A 184 10.13 14.69 3.65
N PRO A 185 11.34 15.28 3.66
CA PRO A 185 12.49 14.69 2.99
C PRO A 185 12.79 13.31 3.58
N ARG A 186 12.92 12.32 2.69
CA ARG A 186 13.31 10.96 3.11
C ARG A 186 14.76 10.96 3.55
N GLN A 187 15.00 10.35 4.69
CA GLN A 187 16.34 10.03 5.18
C GLN A 187 16.58 8.52 5.04
N GLY A 188 17.70 8.12 4.46
CA GLY A 188 18.11 6.73 4.37
C GLY A 188 18.33 6.21 2.97
N ALA A 189 18.73 4.93 2.90
CA ALA A 189 19.10 4.22 1.68
C ALA A 189 17.94 4.15 0.66
N GLY A 190 18.28 4.24 -0.62
CA GLY A 190 17.38 3.96 -1.73
C GLY A 190 16.81 2.54 -1.67
N HIS A 191 15.75 2.27 -2.42
CA HIS A 191 15.08 0.96 -2.41
C HIS A 191 15.97 -0.21 -2.89
N ASP A 192 17.06 0.07 -3.61
CA ASP A 192 17.92 -0.90 -4.29
C ASP A 192 19.38 -0.88 -3.75
N GLU A 193 19.66 -0.18 -2.63
CA GLU A 193 20.99 -0.22 -2.02
C GLU A 193 21.21 -1.55 -1.29
N GLY A 194 22.36 -2.17 -1.61
CA GLY A 194 22.82 -3.49 -1.26
C GLY A 194 22.85 -3.87 0.23
N PRO A 195 23.57 -4.94 0.61
CA PRO A 195 23.26 -5.76 1.79
C PRO A 195 23.48 -5.15 3.17
N ALA A 196 24.07 -3.95 3.29
CA ALA A 196 24.21 -3.26 4.59
C ALA A 196 23.95 -1.77 4.43
N PRO A 197 22.91 -1.20 5.07
CA PRO A 197 22.65 0.22 4.99
C PRO A 197 23.80 0.99 5.68
N SER A 198 24.43 1.89 4.94
CA SER A 198 25.36 2.90 5.47
C SER A 198 24.64 4.02 6.24
N SER A 199 23.34 3.98 6.29
CA SER A 199 22.40 4.96 6.84
C SER A 199 21.78 4.49 8.15
N PRO A 200 21.42 5.40 9.09
CA PRO A 200 20.65 5.05 10.28
C PRO A 200 19.21 4.55 9.98
N HIS A 201 18.82 4.51 8.71
CA HIS A 201 17.51 4.04 8.26
C HIS A 201 17.67 2.94 7.21
N ALA A 202 17.26 1.72 7.55
CA ALA A 202 17.20 0.61 6.61
C ALA A 202 15.93 0.67 5.75
N SER A 203 15.99 0.08 4.55
CA SER A 203 14.79 -0.13 3.75
C SER A 203 13.90 -1.22 4.36
N ALA A 204 12.58 -1.08 4.20
CA ALA A 204 11.64 -2.13 4.63
C ALA A 204 11.91 -3.47 3.96
N SER A 205 12.44 -3.50 2.73
CA SER A 205 12.82 -4.72 2.01
C SER A 205 13.96 -5.45 2.71
N TYR A 206 15.01 -4.73 3.06
CA TYR A 206 16.13 -5.30 3.83
C TYR A 206 15.66 -5.95 5.14
N LEU A 207 14.82 -5.25 5.90
CA LEU A 207 14.32 -5.78 7.18
C LEU A 207 13.47 -7.05 6.98
N ARG A 208 12.62 -7.09 5.95
CA ARG A 208 11.83 -8.29 5.63
C ARG A 208 12.72 -9.46 5.25
N GLU A 209 13.69 -9.26 4.38
CA GLU A 209 14.61 -10.31 3.94
C GLU A 209 15.34 -10.95 5.12
N ARG A 210 15.87 -10.15 6.05
CA ARG A 210 16.54 -10.61 7.25
C ARG A 210 15.62 -11.43 8.16
N ILE A 211 14.40 -10.93 8.41
CA ILE A 211 13.42 -11.61 9.27
C ILE A 211 12.97 -12.94 8.63
N LEU A 212 12.64 -12.93 7.34
CA LEU A 212 12.18 -14.12 6.63
C LEU A 212 13.28 -15.18 6.46
N ALA A 213 14.52 -14.75 6.34
CA ALA A 213 15.69 -15.64 6.33
C ALA A 213 16.00 -16.26 7.71
N GLY A 214 15.31 -15.81 8.77
CA GLY A 214 15.59 -16.28 10.14
C GLY A 214 16.95 -15.80 10.68
N ASP A 215 17.52 -14.74 10.09
CA ASP A 215 18.81 -14.19 10.49
C ASP A 215 18.75 -13.70 11.95
N PRO A 216 19.57 -14.25 12.87
CA PRO A 216 19.51 -13.92 14.28
C PRO A 216 20.13 -12.54 14.62
N ALA A 217 20.86 -11.92 13.68
CA ALA A 217 21.52 -10.64 13.95
C ALA A 217 20.48 -9.55 14.29
N PRO A 218 20.76 -8.73 15.33
CA PRO A 218 19.86 -7.65 15.74
C PRO A 218 19.58 -6.65 14.60
N LEU A 219 18.35 -6.18 14.52
CA LEU A 219 17.92 -5.18 13.54
C LEU A 219 17.88 -3.77 14.15
N THR A 220 18.55 -3.56 15.29
CA THR A 220 18.81 -2.23 15.83
C THR A 220 19.86 -1.52 14.95
N PRO A 221 19.74 -0.20 14.71
CA PRO A 221 18.78 0.75 15.31
C PRO A 221 17.46 0.90 14.57
N TYR A 222 17.16 0.05 13.60
CA TYR A 222 16.01 0.21 12.69
C TYR A 222 14.68 -0.14 13.35
N LEU A 223 14.69 -1.18 14.20
CA LEU A 223 13.56 -1.64 15.01
C LEU A 223 13.92 -1.53 16.49
N THR A 224 12.92 -1.33 17.34
CA THR A 224 13.11 -1.55 18.79
C THR A 224 13.10 -3.06 19.07
N ALA A 225 13.74 -3.51 20.16
CA ALA A 225 13.78 -4.93 20.51
C ALA A 225 12.38 -5.57 20.66
N PRO A 226 11.36 -4.91 21.28
CA PRO A 226 10.01 -5.44 21.30
C PRO A 226 9.36 -5.56 19.91
N GLU A 227 9.60 -4.59 19.01
CA GLU A 227 9.08 -4.64 17.63
C GLU A 227 9.69 -5.81 16.86
N GLU A 228 11.00 -5.97 16.95
CA GLU A 228 11.73 -7.06 16.32
C GLU A 228 11.24 -8.42 16.81
N ALA A 229 11.09 -8.60 18.13
CA ALA A 229 10.58 -9.83 18.72
C ALA A 229 9.19 -10.21 18.20
N ILE A 230 8.27 -9.22 18.14
CA ILE A 230 6.92 -9.42 17.60
C ILE A 230 6.97 -9.84 16.12
N LEU A 231 7.77 -9.16 15.30
CA LEU A 231 7.86 -9.44 13.86
C LEU A 231 8.50 -10.79 13.56
N ARG A 232 9.45 -11.25 14.40
CA ARG A 232 10.10 -12.57 14.26
C ARG A 232 9.24 -13.71 14.77
N GLN A 233 8.19 -13.45 15.55
CA GLN A 233 7.39 -14.48 16.18
C GLN A 233 6.68 -15.37 15.17
N ASP A 234 6.07 -14.77 14.14
CA ASP A 234 5.29 -15.47 13.12
C ASP A 234 5.17 -14.60 11.85
N PRO A 235 6.27 -14.44 11.10
CA PRO A 235 6.26 -13.65 9.87
C PRO A 235 5.44 -14.34 8.78
N ALA A 236 4.90 -13.52 7.85
CA ALA A 236 4.14 -14.01 6.71
C ALA A 236 4.84 -13.70 5.38
N ALA A 237 4.75 -14.66 4.45
CA ALA A 237 5.17 -14.52 3.06
C ALA A 237 4.34 -15.45 2.17
N LEU A 238 4.11 -15.08 0.91
CA LEU A 238 3.40 -15.93 -0.05
C LEU A 238 4.06 -17.32 -0.21
N ASP A 239 5.38 -17.40 -0.04
CA ASP A 239 6.15 -18.64 -0.16
C ASP A 239 5.77 -19.68 0.90
N PHE A 240 5.33 -19.26 2.08
CA PHE A 240 4.84 -20.22 3.11
C PHE A 240 3.52 -20.86 2.68
N GLY A 241 2.68 -20.16 1.93
CA GLY A 241 1.43 -20.67 1.34
C GLY A 241 1.58 -21.21 -0.08
N LEU A 242 2.80 -21.46 -0.58
CA LEU A 242 3.10 -21.73 -1.98
C LEU A 242 2.18 -22.80 -2.61
N ARG A 243 1.92 -23.90 -1.92
CA ARG A 243 1.06 -24.97 -2.46
C ARG A 243 -0.37 -24.49 -2.71
N GLY A 244 -0.94 -23.71 -1.78
CA GLY A 244 -2.25 -23.10 -1.92
C GLY A 244 -2.29 -22.06 -3.05
N VAL A 245 -1.25 -21.23 -3.15
CA VAL A 245 -1.09 -20.27 -4.23
C VAL A 245 -1.06 -20.99 -5.59
N LEU A 246 -0.16 -21.96 -5.78
CA LEU A 246 -0.03 -22.69 -7.04
C LEU A 246 -1.29 -23.50 -7.38
N ALA A 247 -1.95 -24.12 -6.39
CA ALA A 247 -3.21 -24.83 -6.62
C ALA A 247 -4.27 -23.91 -7.18
N ARG A 248 -4.44 -22.71 -6.57
CA ARG A 248 -5.38 -21.70 -7.07
C ARG A 248 -5.03 -21.23 -8.49
N LEU A 249 -3.76 -20.87 -8.74
CA LEU A 249 -3.33 -20.36 -10.04
C LEU A 249 -3.49 -21.38 -11.18
N ARG A 250 -3.24 -22.66 -10.90
CA ARG A 250 -3.35 -23.75 -11.89
C ARG A 250 -4.79 -24.11 -12.24
N THR A 251 -5.74 -23.79 -11.38
CA THR A 251 -7.18 -24.02 -11.66
C THR A 251 -7.84 -22.89 -12.42
N MET A 252 -7.15 -21.77 -12.61
CA MET A 252 -7.65 -20.65 -13.39
C MET A 252 -7.54 -20.92 -14.89
N THR A 253 -8.57 -20.51 -15.63
CA THR A 253 -8.56 -20.47 -17.08
C THR A 253 -7.84 -19.22 -17.59
N GLU A 254 -7.49 -19.18 -18.86
CA GLU A 254 -6.89 -18.00 -19.47
C GLU A 254 -7.83 -16.77 -19.43
N GLU A 255 -9.14 -17.02 -19.54
CA GLU A 255 -10.17 -15.99 -19.38
C GLU A 255 -10.16 -15.40 -17.97
N ASP A 256 -10.01 -16.23 -16.91
CA ASP A 256 -9.89 -15.71 -15.54
C ASP A 256 -8.69 -14.76 -15.38
N TRP A 257 -7.57 -15.06 -16.02
CA TRP A 257 -6.40 -14.18 -16.01
C TRP A 257 -6.65 -12.88 -16.76
N SER A 258 -7.46 -12.88 -17.82
CA SER A 258 -7.82 -11.68 -18.60
C SER A 258 -8.70 -10.71 -17.80
N ARG A 259 -9.48 -11.20 -16.82
CA ARG A 259 -10.37 -10.40 -15.95
C ARG A 259 -9.63 -9.68 -14.81
N LEU A 260 -8.34 -9.92 -14.63
CA LEU A 260 -7.54 -9.22 -13.63
C LEU A 260 -7.27 -7.77 -14.07
N PRO A 261 -7.16 -6.81 -13.14
CA PRO A 261 -6.78 -5.44 -13.50
C PRO A 261 -5.36 -5.41 -14.08
N ASP A 262 -5.12 -4.55 -15.04
CA ASP A 262 -3.80 -4.37 -15.66
C ASP A 262 -3.23 -5.66 -16.32
N SER A 263 -4.06 -6.64 -16.70
CA SER A 263 -3.65 -7.91 -17.33
C SER A 263 -3.48 -7.84 -18.84
N GLY A 264 -3.78 -6.70 -19.46
CA GLY A 264 -3.74 -6.47 -20.91
C GLY A 264 -2.37 -6.65 -21.55
N GLU A 265 -2.31 -6.38 -22.87
CA GLU A 265 -1.09 -6.42 -23.68
C GLU A 265 -0.46 -7.81 -23.81
N GLY A 266 -1.26 -8.89 -23.66
CA GLY A 266 -0.80 -10.28 -23.74
C GLY A 266 -0.17 -10.80 -22.44
N LEU A 267 -0.19 -10.04 -21.34
CA LEU A 267 0.38 -10.48 -20.06
C LEU A 267 -0.41 -11.65 -19.45
N HIS A 268 -1.74 -11.68 -19.61
CA HIS A 268 -2.59 -12.76 -19.13
C HIS A 268 -2.21 -14.13 -19.74
N HIS A 269 -1.92 -14.22 -21.06
CA HIS A 269 -1.43 -15.44 -21.70
C HIS A 269 -0.13 -15.95 -21.07
N ARG A 270 0.81 -15.03 -20.83
CA ARG A 270 2.09 -15.37 -20.20
C ARG A 270 1.95 -15.85 -18.76
N LEU A 271 1.07 -15.18 -17.99
CA LEU A 271 0.79 -15.57 -16.60
C LEU A 271 0.11 -16.93 -16.52
N PHE A 272 -0.85 -17.20 -17.41
CA PHE A 272 -1.47 -18.51 -17.53
C PHE A 272 -0.43 -19.60 -17.81
N ALA A 273 0.39 -19.45 -18.83
CA ALA A 273 1.44 -20.41 -19.16
C ALA A 273 2.46 -20.58 -18.03
N ALA A 274 2.90 -19.47 -17.40
CA ALA A 274 3.82 -19.50 -16.29
C ALA A 274 3.25 -20.23 -15.06
N ALA A 275 1.95 -20.04 -14.76
CA ALA A 275 1.26 -20.71 -13.64
C ALA A 275 1.22 -22.23 -13.81
N GLN A 276 1.04 -22.72 -15.04
CA GLN A 276 1.03 -24.16 -15.33
C GLN A 276 2.42 -24.80 -15.19
N ALA A 277 3.49 -24.07 -15.54
CA ALA A 277 4.85 -24.61 -15.59
C ALA A 277 5.63 -24.44 -14.26
N ALA A 278 5.33 -23.38 -13.50
CA ALA A 278 6.13 -23.02 -12.33
C ALA A 278 5.92 -23.96 -11.13
N THR A 279 7.01 -24.19 -10.40
CA THR A 279 7.03 -24.93 -9.13
C THR A 279 7.37 -24.04 -7.92
N SER A 280 7.72 -22.75 -8.19
CA SER A 280 7.99 -21.73 -7.18
C SER A 280 7.56 -20.35 -7.66
N LEU A 281 7.35 -19.39 -6.73
CA LEU A 281 7.03 -18.01 -7.11
C LEU A 281 8.16 -17.33 -7.86
N PRO A 282 9.44 -17.44 -7.48
CA PRO A 282 10.54 -16.90 -8.26
C PRO A 282 10.56 -17.40 -9.71
N GLN A 283 10.32 -18.69 -9.94
CA GLN A 283 10.25 -19.28 -11.27
C GLN A 283 9.05 -18.73 -12.05
N LEU A 284 7.86 -18.64 -11.44
CA LEU A 284 6.68 -18.04 -12.07
C LEU A 284 6.97 -16.61 -12.52
N TYR A 285 7.56 -15.80 -11.64
CA TYR A 285 7.91 -14.43 -11.95
C TYR A 285 8.94 -14.33 -13.07
N ALA A 286 9.95 -15.20 -13.10
CA ALA A 286 10.97 -15.23 -14.15
C ALA A 286 10.37 -15.59 -15.53
N LEU A 287 9.46 -16.57 -15.59
CA LEU A 287 8.78 -16.99 -16.81
C LEU A 287 7.85 -15.88 -17.36
N ALA A 288 7.16 -15.15 -16.47
CA ALA A 288 6.25 -14.08 -16.88
C ALA A 288 6.98 -12.78 -17.24
N LYS A 289 8.13 -12.47 -16.61
CA LYS A 289 8.84 -11.20 -16.74
C LYS A 289 9.42 -10.99 -18.14
N THR A 290 9.28 -9.76 -18.67
CA THR A 290 9.95 -9.27 -19.87
C THR A 290 10.40 -7.82 -19.63
N LYS A 291 11.06 -7.19 -20.63
CA LYS A 291 11.33 -5.74 -20.59
C LYS A 291 10.05 -4.90 -20.54
N ARG A 292 8.93 -5.42 -21.11
CA ARG A 292 7.63 -4.74 -21.16
C ARG A 292 6.85 -4.80 -19.84
N TYR A 293 7.00 -5.89 -19.06
CA TYR A 293 6.21 -6.13 -17.85
C TYR A 293 7.06 -6.02 -16.58
N PRO A 294 6.91 -4.91 -15.82
CA PRO A 294 7.62 -4.76 -14.55
C PRO A 294 7.25 -5.85 -13.53
N LEU A 295 8.21 -6.30 -12.74
CA LEU A 295 8.02 -7.36 -11.75
C LEU A 295 6.90 -7.04 -10.74
N ALA A 296 6.77 -5.78 -10.34
CA ALA A 296 5.72 -5.36 -9.42
C ALA A 296 4.30 -5.55 -10.01
N ARG A 297 4.11 -5.32 -11.33
CA ARG A 297 2.85 -5.61 -12.04
C ARG A 297 2.53 -7.10 -12.00
N ILE A 298 3.52 -7.94 -12.32
CA ILE A 298 3.37 -9.41 -12.30
C ILE A 298 3.00 -9.90 -10.90
N ARG A 299 3.70 -9.44 -9.86
CA ARG A 299 3.43 -9.82 -8.47
C ARG A 299 2.01 -9.45 -8.04
N ARG A 300 1.54 -8.25 -8.39
CA ARG A 300 0.16 -7.83 -8.09
C ARG A 300 -0.86 -8.74 -8.77
N LEU A 301 -0.68 -9.06 -10.05
CA LEU A 301 -1.61 -9.95 -10.77
C LEU A 301 -1.63 -11.36 -10.19
N VAL A 302 -0.48 -11.91 -9.84
CA VAL A 302 -0.39 -13.21 -9.13
C VAL A 302 -1.12 -13.15 -7.79
N LEU A 303 -0.98 -12.06 -7.05
CA LEU A 303 -1.68 -11.89 -5.78
C LEU A 303 -3.20 -11.72 -5.98
N TRP A 304 -3.66 -10.93 -6.93
CA TRP A 304 -5.08 -10.82 -7.27
C TRP A 304 -5.68 -12.17 -7.66
N ALA A 305 -4.98 -12.93 -8.48
CA ALA A 305 -5.36 -14.29 -8.88
C ALA A 305 -5.49 -15.23 -7.67
N PHE A 306 -4.49 -15.21 -6.77
CA PHE A 306 -4.53 -16.00 -5.54
C PHE A 306 -5.71 -15.63 -4.65
N LEU A 307 -5.97 -14.34 -4.47
CA LEU A 307 -7.09 -13.84 -3.67
C LEU A 307 -8.46 -14.08 -4.31
N GLY A 308 -8.50 -14.51 -5.57
CA GLY A 308 -9.74 -14.74 -6.33
C GLY A 308 -10.47 -13.44 -6.61
N LEU A 309 -9.72 -12.35 -6.84
CA LEU A 309 -10.24 -11.03 -7.17
C LEU A 309 -10.20 -10.78 -8.68
N THR A 310 -11.12 -9.96 -9.16
CA THR A 310 -11.19 -9.46 -10.53
C THR A 310 -11.22 -7.93 -10.55
N ALA A 311 -11.06 -7.32 -11.72
CA ALA A 311 -11.12 -5.85 -11.84
C ALA A 311 -12.43 -5.26 -11.30
N GLU A 312 -13.52 -6.02 -11.33
CA GLU A 312 -14.87 -5.62 -10.84
C GLU A 312 -14.93 -5.54 -9.30
N ASP A 313 -14.02 -6.22 -8.58
CA ASP A 313 -14.00 -6.22 -7.12
C ASP A 313 -13.45 -4.92 -6.51
N ARG A 314 -12.99 -3.98 -7.33
CA ARG A 314 -12.63 -2.64 -6.90
C ARG A 314 -13.75 -1.66 -7.25
N PRO A 315 -14.58 -1.25 -6.27
CA PRO A 315 -15.61 -0.24 -6.48
C PRO A 315 -15.02 1.09 -6.99
N ALA A 316 -15.85 1.90 -7.65
CA ALA A 316 -15.42 3.22 -8.15
C ALA A 316 -14.99 4.17 -7.00
N ALA A 317 -15.61 4.03 -5.82
CA ALA A 317 -15.30 4.76 -4.61
C ALA A 317 -15.31 3.84 -3.38
N LEU A 318 -14.66 4.30 -2.30
CA LEU A 318 -14.67 3.59 -1.02
C LEU A 318 -16.10 3.59 -0.42
N PRO A 319 -16.64 2.44 -0.02
CA PRO A 319 -18.01 2.39 0.48
C PRO A 319 -18.11 2.52 2.01
N TYR A 320 -17.00 2.49 2.77
CA TYR A 320 -16.96 2.65 4.23
C TYR A 320 -15.54 2.93 4.74
N LEU A 321 -15.44 3.35 6.01
CA LEU A 321 -14.18 3.57 6.74
C LEU A 321 -14.03 2.46 7.80
N ARG A 322 -13.07 1.53 7.63
CA ARG A 322 -12.77 0.47 8.60
C ARG A 322 -11.74 0.94 9.61
N VAL A 323 -12.09 0.97 10.88
CA VAL A 323 -11.18 1.29 11.99
C VAL A 323 -10.43 0.04 12.44
N LEU A 324 -9.10 0.06 12.34
CA LEU A 324 -8.23 -1.02 12.83
C LEU A 324 -7.76 -0.78 14.26
N GLY A 325 -7.56 0.48 14.66
CA GLY A 325 -7.17 0.80 16.05
C GLY A 325 -7.04 2.29 16.28
N PHE A 326 -6.99 2.68 17.56
CA PHE A 326 -6.92 4.08 17.99
C PHE A 326 -6.38 4.24 19.42
N THR A 327 -5.76 5.42 19.68
CA THR A 327 -5.37 5.92 20.99
C THR A 327 -6.52 6.74 21.61
N GLN A 328 -6.31 7.27 22.84
CA GLN A 328 -7.26 8.23 23.44
C GLN A 328 -7.50 9.45 22.53
N ARG A 329 -6.45 9.98 21.88
CA ARG A 329 -6.57 11.08 20.90
C ARG A 329 -7.34 10.63 19.65
N GLY A 330 -7.09 9.43 19.15
CA GLY A 330 -7.85 8.81 18.06
C GLY A 330 -9.33 8.61 18.41
N GLN A 331 -9.67 8.34 19.67
CA GLN A 331 -11.05 8.26 20.14
C GLN A 331 -11.78 9.62 20.02
N ILE A 332 -11.08 10.73 20.28
CA ILE A 332 -11.64 12.08 20.07
C ILE A 332 -11.95 12.29 18.60
N LEU A 333 -11.00 11.93 17.71
CA LEU A 333 -11.23 12.01 16.25
C LEU A 333 -12.43 11.15 15.81
N LEU A 334 -12.56 9.93 16.32
CA LEU A 334 -13.70 9.06 15.99
C LEU A 334 -15.05 9.66 16.42
N ARG A 335 -15.09 10.44 17.51
CA ARG A 335 -16.31 11.18 17.91
C ARG A 335 -16.62 12.30 16.91
N GLN A 336 -15.61 13.05 16.46
CA GLN A 336 -15.77 14.10 15.46
C GLN A 336 -16.20 13.52 14.10
N MET A 337 -15.60 12.40 13.69
CA MET A 337 -15.95 11.69 12.45
C MET A 337 -17.42 11.28 12.38
N LYS A 338 -18.10 11.05 13.51
CA LYS A 338 -19.54 10.67 13.51
C LYS A 338 -20.42 11.70 12.80
N THR A 339 -20.04 12.98 12.82
CA THR A 339 -20.78 14.08 12.20
C THR A 339 -20.10 14.60 10.94
N ALA A 340 -18.79 14.43 10.80
CA ALA A 340 -18.00 14.99 9.72
C ALA A 340 -17.72 14.01 8.57
N ALA A 341 -17.68 12.71 8.85
CA ALA A 341 -17.34 11.71 7.83
C ALA A 341 -18.45 11.58 6.79
N SER A 342 -18.04 11.51 5.53
CA SER A 342 -18.96 11.31 4.38
C SER A 342 -19.32 9.85 4.13
N LEU A 343 -18.66 8.90 4.81
CA LEU A 343 -18.85 7.47 4.64
C LEU A 343 -19.19 6.79 5.98
N PRO A 344 -19.93 5.65 5.97
CA PRO A 344 -20.18 4.86 7.17
C PRO A 344 -18.87 4.44 7.87
N ILE A 345 -18.82 4.55 9.19
CA ILE A 345 -17.65 4.17 9.99
C ILE A 345 -17.88 2.79 10.60
N LEU A 346 -17.08 1.82 10.19
CA LEU A 346 -17.08 0.46 10.74
C LEU A 346 -16.02 0.32 11.83
N VAL A 347 -16.44 0.44 13.09
CA VAL A 347 -15.57 0.23 14.27
C VAL A 347 -15.61 -1.23 14.71
N LYS A 348 -16.80 -1.80 14.94
CA LYS A 348 -16.98 -3.19 15.36
C LYS A 348 -17.40 -4.06 14.18
N PRO A 349 -16.78 -5.25 13.98
CA PRO A 349 -17.15 -6.15 12.90
C PRO A 349 -18.63 -6.53 12.90
N ALA A 350 -19.25 -6.72 14.06
CA ALA A 350 -20.67 -7.03 14.20
C ALA A 350 -21.60 -5.97 13.55
N HIS A 351 -21.12 -4.75 13.34
CA HIS A 351 -21.88 -3.69 12.67
C HIS A 351 -21.83 -3.80 11.15
N ALA A 352 -20.99 -4.68 10.58
CA ALA A 352 -20.88 -4.86 9.13
C ALA A 352 -22.23 -5.25 8.48
N ALA A 353 -23.07 -6.01 9.18
CA ALA A 353 -24.40 -6.38 8.69
C ALA A 353 -25.34 -5.17 8.46
N ARG A 354 -25.05 -4.02 9.06
CA ARG A 354 -25.83 -2.76 8.93
C ARG A 354 -25.34 -1.86 7.80
N LEU A 355 -24.21 -2.19 7.17
CA LEU A 355 -23.67 -1.43 6.06
C LEU A 355 -24.53 -1.58 4.80
N PRO A 356 -24.48 -0.60 3.87
CA PRO A 356 -25.04 -0.76 2.52
C PRO A 356 -24.48 -2.00 1.83
N GLU A 357 -25.17 -2.50 0.81
CA GLU A 357 -24.83 -3.78 0.17
C GLU A 357 -23.40 -3.80 -0.40
N GLU A 358 -23.00 -2.75 -1.10
CA GLU A 358 -21.65 -2.64 -1.66
C GLU A 358 -20.57 -2.70 -0.56
N ALA A 359 -20.79 -2.01 0.56
CA ALA A 359 -19.90 -2.03 1.71
C ALA A 359 -19.85 -3.42 2.37
N ARG A 360 -20.96 -4.14 2.45
CA ARG A 360 -21.01 -5.53 2.95
C ARG A 360 -20.25 -6.48 2.04
N ARG A 361 -20.39 -6.33 0.70
CA ARG A 361 -19.63 -7.12 -0.28
C ARG A 361 -18.12 -6.91 -0.10
N LEU A 362 -17.67 -5.66 0.01
CA LEU A 362 -16.27 -5.35 0.24
C LEU A 362 -15.78 -5.90 1.59
N PHE A 363 -16.57 -5.80 2.67
CA PHE A 363 -16.19 -6.37 3.96
C PHE A 363 -16.05 -7.90 3.92
N ALA A 364 -16.97 -8.60 3.23
CA ALA A 364 -16.86 -10.04 3.03
C ALA A 364 -15.64 -10.44 2.18
N LEU A 365 -15.29 -9.61 1.20
CA LEU A 365 -14.06 -9.76 0.42
C LEU A 365 -12.82 -9.63 1.31
N GLU A 366 -12.75 -8.60 2.16
CA GLU A 366 -11.64 -8.41 3.12
C GLU A 366 -11.54 -9.58 4.11
N ALA A 367 -12.68 -10.12 4.56
CA ALA A 367 -12.69 -11.29 5.43
C ALA A 367 -12.09 -12.54 4.73
N ARG A 368 -12.41 -12.76 3.45
CA ARG A 368 -11.80 -13.82 2.63
C ARG A 368 -10.30 -13.57 2.44
N CYS A 369 -9.90 -12.34 2.12
CA CYS A 369 -8.50 -11.97 1.98
C CYS A 369 -7.72 -12.19 3.30
N THR A 370 -8.33 -11.90 4.44
CA THR A 370 -7.74 -12.14 5.76
C THR A 370 -7.57 -13.65 6.03
N ALA A 371 -8.56 -14.47 5.69
CA ALA A 371 -8.45 -15.92 5.84
C ALA A 371 -7.34 -16.52 4.95
N LEU A 372 -7.18 -16.03 3.72
CA LEU A 372 -6.10 -16.45 2.84
C LEU A 372 -4.71 -15.99 3.33
N TYR A 373 -4.63 -14.87 4.03
CA TYR A 373 -3.39 -14.41 4.63
C TYR A 373 -2.86 -15.39 5.69
N ASP A 374 -3.74 -16.02 6.46
CA ASP A 374 -3.34 -16.98 7.48
C ASP A 374 -2.58 -18.18 6.87
N LEU A 375 -2.90 -18.58 5.63
CA LEU A 375 -2.16 -19.62 4.91
C LEU A 375 -0.71 -19.22 4.57
N CYS A 376 -0.40 -17.93 4.59
CA CYS A 376 0.90 -17.37 4.30
C CYS A 376 1.74 -17.10 5.54
N ARG A 377 1.28 -17.47 6.74
CA ARG A 377 2.01 -17.34 8.01
C ARG A 377 3.00 -18.52 8.17
N GLN A 378 4.17 -18.23 8.72
CA GLN A 378 5.20 -19.26 8.95
C GLN A 378 4.69 -20.36 9.89
N LYS A 379 3.93 -20.00 10.92
CA LYS A 379 3.37 -20.90 11.92
C LYS A 379 1.89 -21.24 11.69
N PHE A 380 1.49 -21.38 10.42
CA PHE A 380 0.12 -21.76 10.09
C PHE A 380 -0.29 -23.04 10.84
N GLY A 381 -1.49 -23.02 11.44
CA GLY A 381 -2.04 -24.13 12.23
C GLY A 381 -1.50 -24.25 13.65
N GLN A 382 -0.44 -23.52 14.05
CA GLN A 382 0.08 -23.52 15.41
C GLN A 382 -0.54 -22.44 16.29
N THR A 383 -0.92 -21.33 15.68
CA THR A 383 -1.63 -20.20 16.35
C THR A 383 -2.88 -19.86 15.57
N PRO A 384 -4.03 -19.66 16.23
CA PRO A 384 -5.23 -19.19 15.54
C PRO A 384 -4.98 -17.86 14.84
N GLY A 385 -5.35 -17.76 13.58
CA GLY A 385 -5.38 -16.51 12.84
C GLY A 385 -6.43 -15.54 13.40
N LYS A 386 -6.19 -14.25 13.23
CA LYS A 386 -7.18 -13.23 13.58
C LYS A 386 -8.26 -13.17 12.52
N ASN A 387 -9.51 -13.32 12.93
CA ASN A 387 -10.66 -13.33 12.02
C ASN A 387 -11.25 -11.93 11.88
N GLU A 388 -11.56 -11.52 10.65
CA GLU A 388 -12.15 -10.21 10.34
C GLU A 388 -13.47 -9.96 11.07
N TYR A 389 -14.29 -11.00 11.28
CA TYR A 389 -15.59 -10.87 11.92
C TYR A 389 -15.53 -10.73 13.44
N THR A 390 -14.45 -11.19 14.07
CA THR A 390 -14.34 -11.24 15.54
C THR A 390 -13.32 -10.28 16.11
N GLN A 391 -12.36 -9.84 15.31
CA GLN A 391 -11.28 -8.99 15.78
C GLN A 391 -11.75 -7.54 15.99
N ASN A 392 -11.83 -7.12 17.24
CA ASN A 392 -12.10 -5.73 17.61
C ASN A 392 -10.91 -4.81 17.30
N PRO A 393 -11.14 -3.49 17.13
CA PRO A 393 -10.06 -2.54 16.99
C PRO A 393 -9.08 -2.59 18.17
N ILE A 394 -7.80 -2.39 17.85
CA ILE A 394 -6.75 -2.20 18.87
C ILE A 394 -6.97 -0.88 19.59
N ARG A 395 -6.89 -0.87 20.92
CA ARG A 395 -7.01 0.32 21.77
C ARG A 395 -5.75 0.48 22.61
N LEU A 396 -5.14 1.65 22.58
CA LEU A 396 -3.99 2.03 23.40
C LEU A 396 -4.27 3.34 24.13
#